data_30d0042339d7af932eca059ed11dc6a0
#
_entry.id   30d0042339d7af932eca059ed11dc6a0
#
_cell.length_a   1.000
_cell.length_b   1.000
_cell.length_c   1.000
_cell.angle_alpha   90.00
_cell.angle_beta   90.00
_cell.angle_gamma   90.00
#
_symmetry.space_group_name_H-M   'P 1'
#
loop_
_entity.id
_entity.type
_entity.pdbx_description
1 polymer ?
#
loop_
_entity_poly.entity_id
_entity_poly.type
_entity_poly.pdbx_seq_one_letter_code
_entity_poly.pdbx_strand_id
1 'polypeptide(L)'
;MENSHHFPPLAPHAQWGLGHYLKFKKDPLSFLSHHALNMGPVFRFKILHKEYIVAHHPEAIRHLLVNQAKNYSRVKSYSFLQELLGQGLLTTEGDVWRKQRRLTQPIFSRDQMIGLIQQMDESIIHFLDNEWHGKTEVDLEQSMNVLTLQILTQSILYSPDQRHFGQVQYDLHDALVYMTSKRFNA
;
A
#
# COMPACT_ATOMS: atom_id res chain seq x y z
N MET A 1 2.50 -42.49 -2.16
CA MET A 1 3.24 -41.32 -1.62
C MET A 1 2.21 -40.42 -0.93
N GLU A 2 2.18 -40.53 0.38
CA GLU A 2 1.25 -39.79 1.23
C GLU A 2 1.58 -38.30 1.18
N ASN A 3 0.70 -37.49 0.61
CA ASN A 3 0.76 -36.05 0.73
C ASN A 3 0.42 -35.67 2.17
N SER A 4 1.37 -35.78 3.07
CA SER A 4 1.26 -35.16 4.38
C SER A 4 1.27 -33.65 4.18
N HIS A 5 0.11 -33.03 4.20
CA HIS A 5 -0.01 -31.57 4.26
C HIS A 5 0.66 -31.09 5.55
N HIS A 6 1.95 -30.83 5.48
CA HIS A 6 2.69 -30.23 6.58
C HIS A 6 2.28 -28.77 6.70
N PHE A 7 1.39 -28.49 7.65
CA PHE A 7 1.10 -27.12 8.02
C PHE A 7 2.38 -26.42 8.53
N PRO A 8 2.61 -25.16 8.16
CA PRO A 8 3.72 -24.38 8.72
C PRO A 8 3.70 -24.42 10.26
N PRO A 9 4.86 -24.42 10.93
CA PRO A 9 4.95 -24.47 12.38
C PRO A 9 4.22 -23.30 13.03
N LEU A 10 3.51 -23.56 14.12
CA LEU A 10 2.80 -22.54 14.89
C LEU A 10 3.80 -21.86 15.83
N ALA A 11 3.79 -20.53 15.88
CA ALA A 11 4.56 -19.75 16.83
C ALA A 11 4.28 -20.21 18.27
N PRO A 12 5.30 -20.35 19.11
CA PRO A 12 5.13 -20.80 20.49
C PRO A 12 4.46 -19.74 21.37
N HIS A 13 3.97 -20.18 22.54
CA HIS A 13 3.37 -19.31 23.56
C HIS A 13 2.07 -18.60 23.14
N ALA A 14 1.24 -19.26 22.34
CA ALA A 14 -0.13 -18.80 22.12
C ALA A 14 -0.93 -18.85 23.43
N GLN A 15 -1.61 -17.76 23.76
CA GLN A 15 -2.48 -17.69 24.95
C GLN A 15 -3.86 -18.27 24.62
N TRP A 16 -4.47 -18.95 25.57
CA TRP A 16 -5.81 -19.53 25.37
C TRP A 16 -6.83 -18.44 25.04
N GLY A 17 -7.58 -18.63 23.96
CA GLY A 17 -8.60 -17.68 23.47
C GLY A 17 -8.06 -16.44 22.74
N LEU A 18 -6.88 -15.93 23.11
CA LEU A 18 -6.28 -14.71 22.50
C LEU A 18 -5.21 -15.01 21.44
N GLY A 19 -4.66 -16.23 21.42
CA GLY A 19 -3.54 -16.55 20.54
C GLY A 19 -2.30 -15.72 20.88
N HIS A 20 -1.76 -15.01 19.90
CA HIS A 20 -0.58 -14.14 20.07
C HIS A 20 -0.97 -12.65 20.10
N TYR A 21 -2.24 -12.32 20.25
CA TYR A 21 -2.77 -10.96 20.12
C TYR A 21 -2.01 -9.93 20.98
N LEU A 22 -1.78 -10.21 22.26
CA LEU A 22 -1.15 -9.25 23.15
C LEU A 22 0.31 -8.96 22.78
N LYS A 23 1.07 -10.01 22.43
CA LYS A 23 2.47 -9.86 21.98
C LYS A 23 2.55 -9.13 20.65
N PHE A 24 1.69 -9.50 19.70
CA PHE A 24 1.62 -8.87 18.39
C PHE A 24 1.19 -7.40 18.49
N LYS A 25 0.18 -7.08 19.30
CA LYS A 25 -0.29 -5.70 19.49
C LYS A 25 0.77 -4.80 20.13
N LYS A 26 1.58 -5.35 21.06
CA LYS A 26 2.63 -4.59 21.74
C LYS A 26 3.74 -4.15 20.79
N ASP A 27 4.26 -5.06 19.99
CA ASP A 27 5.31 -4.81 19.00
C ASP A 27 5.24 -5.83 17.85
N PRO A 28 4.50 -5.48 16.77
CA PRO A 28 4.35 -6.37 15.62
C PRO A 28 5.67 -6.70 14.92
N LEU A 29 6.58 -5.73 14.79
CA LEU A 29 7.84 -5.91 14.06
C LEU A 29 8.77 -6.85 14.80
N SER A 30 9.00 -6.63 16.10
CA SER A 30 9.83 -7.51 16.91
C SER A 30 9.23 -8.91 17.01
N PHE A 31 7.90 -9.04 17.10
CA PHE A 31 7.23 -10.34 17.08
C PHE A 31 7.49 -11.11 15.79
N LEU A 32 7.26 -10.47 14.64
CA LEU A 32 7.47 -11.11 13.32
C LEU A 32 8.94 -11.44 13.08
N SER A 33 9.86 -10.51 13.36
CA SER A 33 11.30 -10.70 13.16
C SER A 33 11.85 -11.84 14.01
N HIS A 34 11.45 -11.87 15.29
CA HIS A 34 11.89 -12.93 16.20
C HIS A 34 11.48 -14.32 15.71
N HIS A 35 10.23 -14.48 15.27
CA HIS A 35 9.75 -15.77 14.79
C HIS A 35 10.30 -16.11 13.41
N ALA A 36 10.50 -15.15 12.53
CA ALA A 36 11.14 -15.35 11.22
C ALA A 36 12.56 -15.93 11.35
N LEU A 37 13.34 -15.43 12.31
CA LEU A 37 14.70 -15.92 12.54
C LEU A 37 14.76 -17.35 13.13
N ASN A 38 13.72 -17.76 13.87
CA ASN A 38 13.77 -18.98 14.68
C ASN A 38 12.88 -20.12 14.14
N MET A 39 11.95 -19.86 13.21
CA MET A 39 10.94 -20.86 12.83
C MET A 39 11.01 -21.33 11.36
N GLY A 40 12.03 -20.93 10.62
CA GLY A 40 12.21 -21.34 9.23
C GLY A 40 11.42 -20.46 8.24
N PRO A 41 11.41 -20.80 6.93
CA PRO A 41 11.02 -19.93 5.82
C PRO A 41 9.54 -19.50 5.83
N VAL A 42 8.68 -20.27 6.49
CA VAL A 42 7.25 -20.04 6.63
C VAL A 42 6.81 -20.47 8.02
N PHE A 43 6.07 -19.63 8.70
CA PHE A 43 5.47 -19.97 9.99
C PHE A 43 4.04 -19.42 10.09
N ARG A 44 3.30 -19.84 11.12
CA ARG A 44 1.96 -19.34 11.37
C ARG A 44 1.80 -18.85 12.81
N PHE A 45 0.87 -17.92 13.01
CA PHE A 45 0.49 -17.45 14.33
C PHE A 45 -1.01 -17.16 14.38
N LYS A 46 -1.57 -17.05 15.57
CA LYS A 46 -3.00 -16.80 15.78
C LYS A 46 -3.25 -15.46 16.45
N ILE A 47 -4.24 -14.75 15.94
CA ILE A 47 -4.82 -13.59 16.61
C ILE A 47 -6.28 -13.90 16.83
N LEU A 48 -6.67 -14.05 18.08
CA LEU A 48 -8.01 -14.55 18.43
C LEU A 48 -8.30 -15.91 17.72
N HIS A 49 -9.38 -15.96 16.97
CA HIS A 49 -9.78 -17.12 16.17
C HIS A 49 -9.17 -17.17 14.76
N LYS A 50 -8.49 -16.10 14.33
CA LYS A 50 -7.89 -16.03 13.00
C LYS A 50 -6.46 -16.55 13.01
N GLU A 51 -6.12 -17.33 11.99
CA GLU A 51 -4.78 -17.83 11.75
C GLU A 51 -4.11 -17.04 10.61
N TYR A 52 -2.86 -16.67 10.82
CA TYR A 52 -2.04 -15.92 9.88
C TYR A 52 -0.82 -16.75 9.53
N ILE A 53 -0.50 -16.81 8.25
CA ILE A 53 0.72 -17.46 7.74
C ILE A 53 1.68 -16.37 7.28
N VAL A 54 2.91 -16.44 7.74
CA VAL A 54 3.99 -15.52 7.38
C VAL A 54 4.99 -16.27 6.51
N ALA A 55 5.21 -15.76 5.31
CA ALA A 55 6.25 -16.21 4.41
C ALA A 55 7.30 -15.10 4.29
N HIS A 56 8.53 -15.35 4.72
CA HIS A 56 9.59 -14.35 4.71
C HIS A 56 10.81 -14.76 3.87
N HIS A 57 10.91 -16.03 3.48
CA HIS A 57 11.97 -16.49 2.60
C HIS A 57 11.68 -16.12 1.14
N PRO A 58 12.66 -15.69 0.34
CA PRO A 58 12.46 -15.26 -1.06
C PRO A 58 11.70 -16.28 -1.92
N GLU A 59 12.00 -17.57 -1.78
CA GLU A 59 11.31 -18.62 -2.53
C GLU A 59 9.85 -18.77 -2.16
N ALA A 60 9.52 -18.66 -0.86
CA ALA A 60 8.14 -18.70 -0.40
C ALA A 60 7.35 -17.46 -0.89
N ILE A 61 7.98 -16.28 -0.84
CA ILE A 61 7.40 -15.04 -1.38
C ILE A 61 7.19 -15.17 -2.89
N ARG A 62 8.17 -15.68 -3.64
CA ARG A 62 8.05 -15.91 -5.08
C ARG A 62 6.94 -16.90 -5.42
N HIS A 63 6.80 -17.97 -4.63
CA HIS A 63 5.71 -18.92 -4.78
C HIS A 63 4.35 -18.23 -4.65
N LEU A 64 4.15 -17.42 -3.62
CA LEU A 64 2.91 -16.71 -3.37
C LEU A 64 2.59 -15.64 -4.43
N LEU A 65 3.58 -14.82 -4.78
CA LEU A 65 3.36 -13.63 -5.60
C LEU A 65 3.48 -13.87 -7.10
N VAL A 66 4.18 -14.93 -7.51
CA VAL A 66 4.47 -15.21 -8.92
C VAL A 66 3.92 -16.58 -9.34
N ASN A 67 4.41 -17.67 -8.73
CA ASN A 67 4.15 -19.01 -9.23
C ASN A 67 2.69 -19.41 -9.04
N GLN A 68 2.10 -19.09 -7.91
CA GLN A 68 0.73 -19.44 -7.51
C GLN A 68 -0.14 -18.22 -7.19
N ALA A 69 0.19 -17.05 -7.72
CA ALA A 69 -0.51 -15.80 -7.43
C ALA A 69 -2.04 -15.87 -7.63
N LYS A 70 -2.50 -16.72 -8.56
CA LYS A 70 -3.94 -16.92 -8.84
C LYS A 70 -4.69 -17.62 -7.71
N ASN A 71 -3.98 -18.35 -6.83
CA ASN A 71 -4.57 -19.11 -5.72
C ASN A 71 -4.73 -18.24 -4.46
N TYR A 72 -4.19 -17.04 -4.46
CA TYR A 72 -4.18 -16.13 -3.30
C TYR A 72 -4.95 -14.85 -3.63
N SER A 73 -6.02 -14.59 -2.88
CA SER A 73 -6.85 -13.40 -3.05
C SER A 73 -6.50 -12.33 -2.03
N ARG A 74 -6.46 -11.08 -2.47
CA ARG A 74 -6.24 -9.89 -1.66
C ARG A 74 -7.53 -9.16 -1.31
N VAL A 75 -8.65 -9.50 -1.96
CA VAL A 75 -9.93 -8.78 -1.86
C VAL A 75 -10.35 -8.52 -0.41
N LYS A 76 -10.27 -9.55 0.45
CA LYS A 76 -10.65 -9.41 1.87
C LYS A 76 -9.79 -8.40 2.63
N SER A 77 -8.51 -8.27 2.27
CA SER A 77 -7.59 -7.32 2.93
C SER A 77 -7.80 -5.89 2.47
N TYR A 78 -8.35 -5.69 1.27
CA TYR A 78 -8.59 -4.38 0.67
C TYR A 78 -10.06 -3.97 0.63
N SER A 79 -10.96 -4.76 1.22
CA SER A 79 -12.41 -4.47 1.21
C SER A 79 -12.74 -3.10 1.82
N PHE A 80 -12.03 -2.69 2.86
CA PHE A 80 -12.20 -1.38 3.48
C PHE A 80 -11.78 -0.22 2.56
N LEU A 81 -10.79 -0.45 1.68
CA LEU A 81 -10.39 0.54 0.67
C LEU A 81 -11.41 0.66 -0.47
N GLN A 82 -12.16 -0.40 -0.75
CA GLN A 82 -13.19 -0.35 -1.79
C GLN A 82 -14.34 0.59 -1.43
N GLU A 83 -14.62 0.78 -0.15
CA GLU A 83 -15.63 1.74 0.31
C GLU A 83 -15.27 3.18 -0.10
N LEU A 84 -13.97 3.51 -0.13
CA LEU A 84 -13.48 4.84 -0.50
C LEU A 84 -13.06 4.95 -1.96
N LEU A 85 -12.25 4.00 -2.43
CA LEU A 85 -11.60 4.07 -3.75
C LEU A 85 -12.41 3.36 -4.85
N GLY A 86 -13.54 2.76 -4.51
CA GLY A 86 -14.34 1.99 -5.45
C GLY A 86 -13.57 0.81 -6.05
N GLN A 87 -13.90 0.45 -7.29
CA GLN A 87 -13.29 -0.66 -8.03
C GLN A 87 -12.14 -0.18 -8.92
N GLY A 88 -11.07 0.32 -8.28
CA GLY A 88 -9.86 0.76 -8.96
C GLY A 88 -8.78 -0.33 -9.06
N LEU A 89 -7.64 0.01 -9.66
CA LEU A 89 -6.50 -0.89 -9.87
C LEU A 89 -5.95 -1.49 -8.57
N LEU A 90 -6.05 -0.78 -7.46
CA LEU A 90 -5.58 -1.25 -6.15
C LEU A 90 -6.55 -2.24 -5.49
N THR A 91 -7.84 -2.10 -5.75
CA THR A 91 -8.91 -2.78 -5.01
C THR A 91 -9.56 -3.92 -5.78
N THR A 92 -9.20 -4.13 -7.05
CA THR A 92 -9.72 -5.20 -7.91
C THR A 92 -8.73 -6.32 -8.10
N GLU A 93 -9.21 -7.47 -8.56
CA GLU A 93 -8.43 -8.67 -8.88
C GLU A 93 -8.92 -9.34 -10.18
N GLY A 94 -8.22 -10.38 -10.61
CA GLY A 94 -8.61 -11.22 -11.74
C GLY A 94 -8.63 -10.47 -13.06
N ASP A 95 -9.70 -10.65 -13.83
CA ASP A 95 -9.79 -10.11 -15.20
C ASP A 95 -10.04 -8.60 -15.21
N VAL A 96 -10.78 -8.08 -14.23
CA VAL A 96 -11.00 -6.64 -14.08
C VAL A 96 -9.68 -5.93 -13.84
N TRP A 97 -8.89 -6.41 -12.91
CA TRP A 97 -7.55 -5.88 -12.62
C TRP A 97 -6.62 -5.98 -13.85
N ARG A 98 -6.61 -7.12 -14.55
CA ARG A 98 -5.77 -7.29 -15.74
C ARG A 98 -6.14 -6.30 -16.84
N LYS A 99 -7.44 -6.06 -17.05
CA LYS A 99 -7.92 -5.08 -18.02
C LYS A 99 -7.48 -3.67 -17.64
N GLN A 100 -7.70 -3.25 -16.40
CA GLN A 100 -7.30 -1.93 -15.91
C GLN A 100 -5.77 -1.74 -16.00
N ARG A 101 -4.99 -2.73 -15.53
CA ARG A 101 -3.53 -2.67 -15.61
C ARG A 101 -3.01 -2.56 -17.04
N ARG A 102 -3.59 -3.29 -17.99
CA ARG A 102 -3.21 -3.22 -19.40
C ARG A 102 -3.48 -1.84 -20.00
N LEU A 103 -4.55 -1.19 -19.58
CA LEU A 103 -4.89 0.16 -20.04
C LEU A 103 -3.97 1.23 -19.46
N THR A 104 -3.53 1.07 -18.22
CA THR A 104 -2.67 2.07 -17.54
C THR A 104 -1.17 1.85 -17.78
N GLN A 105 -0.74 0.62 -18.06
CA GLN A 105 0.68 0.27 -18.21
C GLN A 105 1.43 1.09 -19.29
N PRO A 106 0.86 1.45 -20.45
CA PRO A 106 1.55 2.26 -21.46
C PRO A 106 2.00 3.62 -20.96
N ILE A 107 1.28 4.24 -20.00
CA ILE A 107 1.63 5.54 -19.43
C ILE A 107 3.02 5.49 -18.75
N PHE A 108 3.41 4.31 -18.25
CA PHE A 108 4.70 4.08 -17.58
C PHE A 108 5.77 3.52 -18.53
N SER A 109 5.58 3.64 -19.86
CA SER A 109 6.64 3.30 -20.81
C SER A 109 7.80 4.27 -20.72
N ARG A 110 9.01 3.84 -21.14
CA ARG A 110 10.22 4.67 -21.08
C ARG A 110 10.06 6.01 -21.80
N ASP A 111 9.45 6.00 -22.96
CA ASP A 111 9.31 7.22 -23.79
C ASP A 111 8.31 8.20 -23.13
N GLN A 112 7.21 7.69 -22.60
CA GLN A 112 6.25 8.51 -21.85
C GLN A 112 6.89 9.09 -20.58
N MET A 113 7.69 8.30 -19.86
CA MET A 113 8.38 8.74 -18.65
C MET A 113 9.35 9.90 -18.91
N ILE A 114 10.04 9.94 -20.08
CA ILE A 114 10.91 11.05 -20.45
C ILE A 114 10.10 12.34 -20.60
N GLY A 115 8.97 12.28 -21.28
CA GLY A 115 8.06 13.44 -21.40
C GLY A 115 7.50 13.92 -20.06
N LEU A 116 7.16 12.97 -19.15
CA LEU A 116 6.70 13.30 -17.81
C LEU A 116 7.77 13.99 -16.97
N ILE A 117 9.04 13.59 -17.08
CA ILE A 117 10.16 14.24 -16.36
C ILE A 117 10.27 15.71 -16.75
N GLN A 118 10.15 16.05 -18.02
CA GLN A 118 10.20 17.45 -18.47
C GLN A 118 9.04 18.27 -17.88
N GLN A 119 7.81 17.72 -17.89
CA GLN A 119 6.65 18.37 -17.27
C GLN A 119 6.81 18.54 -15.77
N MET A 120 7.40 17.54 -15.09
CA MET A 120 7.70 17.63 -13.66
C MET A 120 8.70 18.74 -13.36
N ASP A 121 9.77 18.87 -14.14
CA ASP A 121 10.77 19.94 -13.99
C ASP A 121 10.14 21.31 -14.16
N GLU A 122 9.33 21.52 -15.20
CA GLU A 122 8.62 22.77 -15.43
C GLU A 122 7.68 23.09 -14.25
N SER A 123 6.96 22.11 -13.74
CA SER A 123 6.06 22.27 -12.59
C SER A 123 6.82 22.62 -11.31
N ILE A 124 7.99 22.03 -11.08
CA ILE A 124 8.83 22.32 -9.91
C ILE A 124 9.37 23.76 -9.99
N ILE A 125 9.93 24.16 -11.14
CA ILE A 125 10.46 25.51 -11.33
C ILE A 125 9.36 26.54 -11.11
N HIS A 126 8.20 26.34 -11.75
CA HIS A 126 7.06 27.23 -11.61
C HIS A 126 6.57 27.33 -10.16
N PHE A 127 6.54 26.20 -9.43
CA PHE A 127 6.15 26.19 -8.02
C PHE A 127 7.15 26.96 -7.15
N LEU A 128 8.44 26.73 -7.32
CA LEU A 128 9.48 27.43 -6.56
C LEU A 128 9.42 28.93 -6.78
N ASP A 129 9.26 29.36 -8.02
CA ASP A 129 9.22 30.78 -8.38
C ASP A 129 7.98 31.49 -7.84
N ASN A 130 6.82 30.83 -7.81
CA ASN A 130 5.58 31.45 -7.35
C ASN A 130 5.34 31.31 -5.86
N GLU A 131 5.70 30.17 -5.27
CA GLU A 131 5.35 29.85 -3.90
C GLU A 131 6.46 30.12 -2.89
N TRP A 132 7.74 30.07 -3.31
CA TRP A 132 8.85 30.26 -2.39
C TRP A 132 9.61 31.58 -2.60
N HIS A 133 9.56 32.11 -3.82
CA HIS A 133 10.29 33.37 -4.12
C HIS A 133 9.83 34.50 -3.19
N GLY A 134 10.81 35.12 -2.53
CA GLY A 134 10.57 36.25 -1.61
C GLY A 134 10.01 35.88 -0.24
N LYS A 135 9.75 34.60 0.05
CA LYS A 135 9.38 34.14 1.38
C LYS A 135 10.61 33.87 2.23
N THR A 136 10.61 34.30 3.48
CA THR A 136 11.67 34.02 4.47
C THR A 136 11.48 32.70 5.18
N GLU A 137 10.24 32.22 5.27
CA GLU A 137 9.88 30.95 5.89
C GLU A 137 8.80 30.27 5.06
N VAL A 138 8.87 28.95 4.95
CA VAL A 138 7.87 28.11 4.27
C VAL A 138 7.58 26.89 5.12
N ASP A 139 6.32 26.47 5.16
CA ASP A 139 5.93 25.16 5.66
C ASP A 139 6.31 24.12 4.60
N LEU A 140 7.39 23.36 4.87
CA LEU A 140 7.93 22.40 3.94
C LEU A 140 7.00 21.22 3.71
N GLU A 141 6.34 20.74 4.76
CA GLU A 141 5.40 19.60 4.65
C GLU A 141 4.22 19.96 3.76
N GLN A 142 3.58 21.08 4.03
CA GLN A 142 2.46 21.56 3.22
C GLN A 142 2.90 21.84 1.78
N SER A 143 4.02 22.50 1.59
CA SER A 143 4.55 22.85 0.25
C SER A 143 4.85 21.61 -0.58
N MET A 144 5.47 20.57 0.00
CA MET A 144 5.78 19.32 -0.71
C MET A 144 4.50 18.53 -1.05
N ASN A 145 3.52 18.53 -0.18
CA ASN A 145 2.23 17.90 -0.45
C ASN A 145 1.53 18.57 -1.64
N VAL A 146 1.47 19.90 -1.66
CA VAL A 146 0.86 20.66 -2.77
C VAL A 146 1.62 20.43 -4.08
N LEU A 147 2.96 20.56 -4.06
CA LEU A 147 3.80 20.34 -5.23
C LEU A 147 3.64 18.92 -5.80
N THR A 148 3.67 17.91 -4.94
CA THR A 148 3.53 16.51 -5.37
C THR A 148 2.17 16.25 -6.00
N LEU A 149 1.09 16.79 -5.41
CA LEU A 149 -0.25 16.66 -5.95
C LEU A 149 -0.40 17.41 -7.28
N GLN A 150 0.21 18.59 -7.40
CA GLN A 150 0.22 19.37 -8.64
C GLN A 150 0.94 18.62 -9.76
N ILE A 151 2.13 18.09 -9.50
CA ILE A 151 2.88 17.26 -10.46
C ILE A 151 2.05 16.07 -10.91
N LEU A 152 1.45 15.32 -9.96
CA LEU A 152 0.67 14.13 -10.25
C LEU A 152 -0.54 14.44 -11.14
N THR A 153 -1.26 15.50 -10.84
CA THR A 153 -2.47 15.90 -11.58
C THR A 153 -2.14 16.44 -12.96
N GLN A 154 -1.10 17.21 -13.10
CA GLN A 154 -0.67 17.76 -14.40
C GLN A 154 -0.07 16.68 -15.29
N SER A 155 0.78 15.81 -14.75
CA SER A 155 1.51 14.81 -15.52
C SER A 155 0.67 13.58 -15.87
N ILE A 156 -0.15 13.08 -14.94
CA ILE A 156 -0.87 11.81 -15.12
C ILE A 156 -2.34 12.03 -15.49
N LEU A 157 -3.00 13.01 -14.87
CA LEU A 157 -4.42 13.25 -15.11
C LEU A 157 -4.70 14.29 -16.20
N TYR A 158 -3.65 14.97 -16.68
CA TYR A 158 -3.77 15.99 -17.73
C TYR A 158 -4.80 17.08 -17.42
N SER A 159 -4.98 17.40 -16.13
CA SER A 159 -5.95 18.41 -15.68
C SER A 159 -5.25 19.73 -15.38
N PRO A 160 -5.54 20.80 -16.12
CA PRO A 160 -4.99 22.13 -15.86
C PRO A 160 -5.70 22.84 -14.68
N ASP A 161 -6.77 22.29 -14.15
CA ASP A 161 -7.59 22.95 -13.13
C ASP A 161 -7.01 22.77 -11.73
N GLN A 162 -6.28 23.77 -11.27
CA GLN A 162 -5.64 23.80 -9.94
C GLN A 162 -6.57 24.27 -8.81
N ARG A 163 -7.79 24.75 -9.12
CA ARG A 163 -8.67 25.41 -8.15
C ARG A 163 -9.13 24.54 -6.99
N HIS A 164 -9.04 23.23 -7.13
CA HIS A 164 -9.53 22.29 -6.12
C HIS A 164 -8.44 21.42 -5.48
N PHE A 165 -7.16 21.65 -5.77
CA PHE A 165 -6.09 20.79 -5.24
C PHE A 165 -6.01 20.81 -3.72
N GLY A 166 -6.15 21.95 -3.09
CA GLY A 166 -6.17 22.06 -1.64
C GLY A 166 -7.31 21.24 -1.02
N GLN A 167 -8.51 21.33 -1.60
CA GLN A 167 -9.66 20.57 -1.12
C GLN A 167 -9.47 19.06 -1.30
N VAL A 168 -9.02 18.63 -2.47
CA VAL A 168 -8.73 17.20 -2.73
C VAL A 168 -7.69 16.65 -1.76
N GLN A 169 -6.68 17.44 -1.43
CA GLN A 169 -5.66 17.04 -0.44
C GLN A 169 -6.27 16.86 0.96
N TYR A 170 -7.08 17.80 1.42
CA TYR A 170 -7.76 17.70 2.72
C TYR A 170 -8.71 16.50 2.74
N ASP A 171 -9.54 16.33 1.73
CA ASP A 171 -10.50 15.25 1.63
C ASP A 171 -9.81 13.87 1.62
N LEU A 172 -8.68 13.75 0.91
CA LEU A 172 -7.89 12.53 0.89
C LEU A 172 -7.23 12.24 2.24
N HIS A 173 -6.68 13.27 2.90
CA HIS A 173 -6.10 13.15 4.23
C HIS A 173 -7.13 12.68 5.25
N ASP A 174 -8.27 13.34 5.32
CA ASP A 174 -9.37 13.01 6.23
C ASP A 174 -9.93 11.62 5.99
N ALA A 175 -10.05 11.23 4.73
CA ALA A 175 -10.46 9.88 4.34
C ALA A 175 -9.45 8.81 4.81
N LEU A 176 -8.14 9.06 4.68
CA LEU A 176 -7.09 8.16 5.17
C LEU A 176 -7.08 8.07 6.70
N VAL A 177 -7.22 9.18 7.40
CA VAL A 177 -7.34 9.22 8.87
C VAL A 177 -8.57 8.44 9.34
N TYR A 178 -9.73 8.66 8.71
CA TYR A 178 -10.96 7.93 9.02
C TYR A 178 -10.79 6.42 8.83
N MET A 179 -10.18 5.99 7.73
CA MET A 179 -9.97 4.56 7.45
C MET A 179 -9.01 3.91 8.43
N THR A 180 -7.92 4.60 8.79
CA THR A 180 -6.96 4.08 9.76
C THR A 180 -7.59 3.95 11.14
N SER A 181 -8.37 4.93 11.59
CA SER A 181 -9.09 4.90 12.88
C SER A 181 -10.12 3.76 12.93
N LYS A 182 -10.90 3.55 11.88
CA LYS A 182 -11.88 2.47 11.78
C LYS A 182 -11.23 1.08 11.83
N ARG A 183 -10.05 0.93 11.24
CA ARG A 183 -9.31 -0.34 11.21
C ARG A 183 -8.72 -0.73 12.57
N PHE A 184 -8.35 0.25 13.38
CA PHE A 184 -7.77 -0.01 14.72
C PHE A 184 -8.83 -0.15 15.81
N ASN A 185 -10.07 0.26 15.57
CA ASN A 185 -11.19 0.18 16.51
C ASN A 185 -12.16 -0.98 16.22
N ALA A 186 -11.91 -1.79 15.20
CA ALA A 186 -12.66 -3.01 14.84
C ALA A 186 -11.84 -4.28 15.14
#